data_5767269c24b2be09ce1a45de2a4d61ac
#
_entry.id   5767269c24b2be09ce1a45de2a4d61ac
#
_cell.length_a   1.000
_cell.length_b   1.000
_cell.length_c   1.000
_cell.angle_alpha   90.00
_cell.angle_beta   90.00
_cell.angle_gamma   90.00
#
_symmetry.space_group_name_H-M   'P 1'
#
loop_
_entity.id
_entity.type
_entity.pdbx_description
1 polymer ?
#
loop_
_entity_poly.entity_id
_entity_poly.type
_entity_poly.pdbx_seq_one_letter_code
_entity_poly.pdbx_strand_id
1 'polypeptide(L)'
;SVYGTQNETVSEDCSADELNPQSPYAETKLKEEALVRALTAKGLKAVVCRFGTIFGASQGMRFHTAVNKFCWQAVMGQPLTVWRTAYDQKRPYLDLVDAGRALVHIIRNDIFDGRIYNVLTLNATVRDIVEAIKSFVPDLKVDFVDNKIMNQLSYEVARDRFAATGFSFSGDLVRGVGETVALLKTANGR
;
A
#
# COMPACT_ATOMS: atom_id res chain seq x y z
N SER A 1 0.70 -3.23 7.69
CA SER A 1 1.72 -3.91 8.52
C SER A 1 1.17 -4.36 9.88
N VAL A 2 0.27 -3.57 10.49
CA VAL A 2 -0.26 -3.85 11.85
C VAL A 2 -1.18 -5.07 11.90
N TYR A 3 -1.82 -5.42 10.82
CA TYR A 3 -2.73 -6.57 10.73
C TYR A 3 -2.02 -7.93 10.68
N GLY A 4 -0.76 -7.96 10.20
CA GLY A 4 -0.06 -9.22 9.97
C GLY A 4 -0.69 -10.07 8.88
N THR A 5 -0.51 -11.40 8.96
CA THR A 5 -1.15 -12.37 8.05
C THR A 5 -2.57 -12.68 8.53
N GLN A 6 -3.55 -12.58 7.65
CA GLN A 6 -4.95 -12.83 7.92
C GLN A 6 -5.55 -13.76 6.87
N ASN A 7 -6.53 -14.57 7.27
CA ASN A 7 -7.24 -15.48 6.37
C ASN A 7 -8.49 -14.83 5.74
N GLU A 8 -8.99 -13.76 6.35
CA GLU A 8 -10.17 -13.02 5.91
C GLU A 8 -9.85 -11.54 5.69
N THR A 9 -10.78 -10.82 5.08
CA THR A 9 -10.70 -9.37 4.93
C THR A 9 -10.80 -8.70 6.31
N VAL A 10 -9.79 -7.91 6.67
CA VAL A 10 -9.76 -7.21 7.95
C VAL A 10 -10.25 -5.78 7.83
N SER A 11 -10.95 -5.34 8.87
CA SER A 11 -11.40 -3.95 9.02
C SER A 11 -10.71 -3.27 10.21
N GLU A 12 -11.01 -2.00 10.41
CA GLU A 12 -10.53 -1.23 11.56
C GLU A 12 -11.16 -1.68 12.89
N ASP A 13 -12.26 -2.45 12.82
CA ASP A 13 -12.99 -2.98 13.99
C ASP A 13 -12.43 -4.30 14.52
N CYS A 14 -11.36 -4.83 13.88
CA CYS A 14 -10.68 -6.01 14.41
C CYS A 14 -10.23 -5.77 15.86
N SER A 15 -10.34 -6.81 16.69
CA SER A 15 -9.92 -6.75 18.09
C SER A 15 -8.40 -6.56 18.20
N ALA A 16 -7.92 -6.12 19.35
CA ALA A 16 -6.48 -5.99 19.59
C ALA A 16 -5.74 -7.34 19.46
N ASP A 17 -6.42 -8.44 19.77
CA ASP A 17 -5.86 -9.80 19.69
C ASP A 17 -5.75 -10.30 18.24
N GLU A 18 -6.53 -9.73 17.32
CA GLU A 18 -6.45 -10.01 15.88
C GLU A 18 -5.34 -9.22 15.20
N LEU A 19 -4.81 -8.17 15.85
CA LEU A 19 -3.65 -7.43 15.35
C LEU A 19 -2.40 -8.27 15.59
N ASN A 20 -1.72 -8.63 14.51
CA ASN A 20 -0.55 -9.50 14.56
C ASN A 20 0.67 -8.80 13.94
N PRO A 21 1.24 -7.77 14.61
CA PRO A 21 2.41 -7.06 14.11
C PRO A 21 3.60 -8.03 14.01
N GLN A 22 4.21 -8.11 12.83
CA GLN A 22 5.34 -9.02 12.56
C GLN A 22 6.68 -8.28 12.44
N SER A 23 6.76 -7.06 12.95
CA SER A 23 8.00 -6.28 12.94
C SER A 23 8.00 -5.21 14.03
N PRO A 24 9.18 -4.79 14.51
CA PRO A 24 9.30 -3.67 15.44
C PRO A 24 8.64 -2.38 14.92
N TYR A 25 8.66 -2.17 13.60
CA TYR A 25 7.95 -1.06 12.96
C TYR A 25 6.44 -1.14 13.20
N ALA A 26 5.82 -2.29 12.96
CA ALA A 26 4.39 -2.48 13.14
C ALA A 26 3.95 -2.35 14.60
N GLU A 27 4.75 -2.87 15.53
CA GLU A 27 4.55 -2.70 16.97
C GLU A 27 4.61 -1.23 17.40
N THR A 28 5.60 -0.49 16.87
CA THR A 28 5.72 0.96 17.12
C THR A 28 4.50 1.71 16.60
N LYS A 29 4.01 1.37 15.40
CA LYS A 29 2.80 1.99 14.86
C LYS A 29 1.57 1.77 15.72
N LEU A 30 1.38 0.59 16.30
CA LEU A 30 0.28 0.34 17.24
C LEU A 30 0.41 1.18 18.52
N LYS A 31 1.63 1.36 19.04
CA LYS A 31 1.87 2.24 20.20
C LYS A 31 1.58 3.72 19.87
N GLU A 32 1.97 4.17 18.66
CA GLU A 32 1.62 5.51 18.17
C GLU A 32 0.10 5.70 18.05
N GLU A 33 -0.62 4.74 17.50
CA GLU A 33 -2.09 4.78 17.43
C GLU A 33 -2.73 4.90 18.80
N ALA A 34 -2.26 4.12 19.78
CA ALA A 34 -2.76 4.18 21.16
C ALA A 34 -2.49 5.55 21.80
N LEU A 35 -1.31 6.14 21.57
CA LEU A 35 -0.96 7.47 22.07
C LEU A 35 -1.85 8.54 21.43
N VAL A 36 -2.03 8.51 20.12
CA VAL A 36 -2.91 9.47 19.42
C VAL A 36 -4.34 9.40 19.98
N ARG A 37 -4.88 8.19 20.16
CA ARG A 37 -6.22 8.00 20.76
C ARG A 37 -6.32 8.59 22.18
N ALA A 38 -5.30 8.35 23.02
CA ALA A 38 -5.26 8.90 24.37
C ALA A 38 -5.19 10.43 24.38
N LEU A 39 -4.49 11.04 23.43
CA LEU A 39 -4.43 12.50 23.27
C LEU A 39 -5.73 13.07 22.69
N THR A 40 -6.37 12.37 21.78
CA THR A 40 -7.68 12.77 21.24
C THR A 40 -8.74 12.82 22.34
N ALA A 41 -8.72 11.86 23.26
CA ALA A 41 -9.61 11.88 24.43
C ALA A 41 -9.37 13.10 25.34
N LYS A 42 -8.23 13.78 25.22
CA LYS A 42 -7.88 15.02 25.92
C LYS A 42 -8.09 16.29 25.07
N GLY A 43 -8.75 16.16 23.92
CA GLY A 43 -9.10 17.29 23.05
C GLY A 43 -8.18 17.53 21.85
N LEU A 44 -7.19 16.66 21.61
CA LEU A 44 -6.40 16.75 20.37
C LEU A 44 -7.28 16.42 19.16
N LYS A 45 -7.36 17.31 18.19
CA LYS A 45 -7.95 17.03 16.89
C LYS A 45 -6.99 16.17 16.07
N ALA A 46 -7.28 14.88 15.91
CA ALA A 46 -6.45 13.94 15.18
C ALA A 46 -7.29 12.84 14.51
N VAL A 47 -6.70 12.20 13.52
CA VAL A 47 -7.20 11.01 12.85
C VAL A 47 -6.05 10.07 12.58
N VAL A 48 -6.28 8.76 12.60
CA VAL A 48 -5.27 7.77 12.26
C VAL A 48 -5.59 7.17 10.89
N CYS A 49 -4.64 7.26 9.95
CA CYS A 49 -4.77 6.64 8.64
C CYS A 49 -3.81 5.45 8.52
N ARG A 50 -4.35 4.25 8.35
CA ARG A 50 -3.59 3.05 7.99
C ARG A 50 -3.50 2.98 6.47
N PHE A 51 -2.45 3.56 5.90
CA PHE A 51 -2.24 3.58 4.45
C PHE A 51 -1.80 2.22 3.92
N GLY A 52 -2.38 1.80 2.79
CA GLY A 52 -1.82 0.76 1.94
C GLY A 52 -0.42 1.14 1.45
N THR A 53 0.30 0.18 0.87
CA THR A 53 1.60 0.47 0.26
C THR A 53 1.43 1.48 -0.88
N ILE A 54 1.98 2.68 -0.70
CA ILE A 54 1.84 3.75 -1.69
C ILE A 54 2.66 3.42 -2.93
N PHE A 55 2.06 3.59 -4.11
CA PHE A 55 2.68 3.45 -5.42
C PHE A 55 2.32 4.61 -6.33
N GLY A 56 3.11 4.82 -7.37
CA GLY A 56 2.89 5.87 -8.37
C GLY A 56 4.12 6.76 -8.59
N ALA A 57 4.08 7.54 -9.66
CA ALA A 57 5.17 8.39 -10.09
C ALA A 57 5.30 9.63 -9.20
N SER A 58 6.49 9.87 -8.65
CA SER A 58 6.84 11.09 -7.92
C SER A 58 8.34 11.32 -7.89
N GLN A 59 8.77 12.55 -7.62
CA GLN A 59 10.19 12.87 -7.45
C GLN A 59 10.81 12.16 -6.23
N GLY A 60 10.01 11.90 -5.20
CA GLY A 60 10.43 11.23 -3.96
C GLY A 60 10.12 9.74 -3.91
N MET A 61 9.79 9.10 -5.05
CA MET A 61 9.46 7.67 -5.04
C MET A 61 10.63 6.81 -4.54
N ARG A 62 10.29 5.74 -3.84
CA ARG A 62 11.27 4.80 -3.31
C ARG A 62 11.14 3.44 -4.00
N PHE A 63 12.29 2.77 -4.20
CA PHE A 63 12.36 1.49 -4.92
C PHE A 63 12.51 0.27 -4.00
N HIS A 64 12.04 0.36 -2.76
CA HIS A 64 12.04 -0.76 -1.82
C HIS A 64 10.67 -1.44 -1.69
N THR A 65 9.63 -0.87 -2.29
CA THR A 65 8.29 -1.46 -2.34
C THR A 65 8.04 -2.12 -3.70
N ALA A 66 7.20 -3.16 -3.73
CA ALA A 66 7.06 -4.04 -4.89
C ALA A 66 6.76 -3.29 -6.19
N VAL A 67 5.75 -2.43 -6.24
CA VAL A 67 5.33 -1.77 -7.49
C VAL A 67 6.46 -0.93 -8.07
N ASN A 68 6.99 0.03 -7.29
CA ASN A 68 8.02 0.94 -7.80
C ASN A 68 9.34 0.22 -8.11
N LYS A 69 9.73 -0.76 -7.27
CA LYS A 69 10.91 -1.60 -7.51
C LYS A 69 10.80 -2.36 -8.82
N PHE A 70 9.68 -3.00 -9.06
CA PHE A 70 9.46 -3.81 -10.26
C PHE A 70 9.38 -2.95 -11.52
N CYS A 71 8.74 -1.77 -11.47
CA CYS A 71 8.78 -0.81 -12.57
C CYS A 71 10.22 -0.39 -12.90
N TRP A 72 11.03 -0.10 -11.87
CA TRP A 72 12.44 0.26 -12.06
C TRP A 72 13.24 -0.89 -12.68
N GLN A 73 13.13 -2.12 -12.14
CA GLN A 73 13.82 -3.28 -12.71
C GLN A 73 13.42 -3.51 -14.17
N ALA A 74 12.14 -3.44 -14.49
CA ALA A 74 11.62 -3.61 -15.84
C ALA A 74 12.22 -2.60 -16.82
N VAL A 75 12.25 -1.30 -16.46
CA VAL A 75 12.81 -0.24 -17.30
C VAL A 75 14.31 -0.37 -17.47
N MET A 76 15.02 -0.85 -16.45
CA MET A 76 16.47 -1.13 -16.53
C MET A 76 16.80 -2.42 -17.30
N GLY A 77 15.81 -3.15 -17.78
CA GLY A 77 16.01 -4.44 -18.46
C GLY A 77 16.47 -5.55 -17.51
N GLN A 78 16.27 -5.40 -16.22
CA GLN A 78 16.57 -6.39 -15.21
C GLN A 78 15.39 -7.33 -15.00
N PRO A 79 15.61 -8.64 -14.77
CA PRO A 79 14.53 -9.54 -14.38
C PRO A 79 13.89 -9.10 -13.05
N LEU A 80 12.57 -9.25 -12.95
CA LEU A 80 11.89 -9.08 -11.66
C LEU A 80 12.22 -10.27 -10.77
N THR A 81 12.80 -10.02 -9.61
CA THR A 81 13.03 -11.07 -8.62
C THR A 81 11.78 -11.20 -7.75
N VAL A 82 11.03 -12.28 -7.96
CA VAL A 82 9.75 -12.55 -7.30
C VAL A 82 9.87 -13.80 -6.42
N TRP A 83 9.49 -13.68 -5.16
CA TRP A 83 9.36 -14.85 -4.31
C TRP A 83 8.14 -15.68 -4.73
N ARG A 84 8.36 -16.95 -5.06
CA ARG A 84 7.30 -17.85 -5.51
C ARG A 84 6.13 -17.92 -4.54
N THR A 85 6.41 -17.99 -3.25
CA THR A 85 5.40 -18.03 -2.19
C THR A 85 4.61 -16.73 -2.02
N ALA A 86 5.12 -15.60 -2.51
CA ALA A 86 4.45 -14.30 -2.42
C ALA A 86 3.65 -13.94 -3.67
N TYR A 87 3.74 -14.70 -4.74
CA TYR A 87 3.20 -14.34 -6.05
C TYR A 87 1.69 -14.11 -6.03
N ASP A 88 0.96 -14.94 -5.29
CA ASP A 88 -0.49 -14.87 -5.15
C ASP A 88 -0.94 -14.26 -3.80
N GLN A 89 0.00 -13.75 -3.01
CA GLN A 89 -0.35 -13.08 -1.75
C GLN A 89 -0.93 -11.70 -2.01
N LYS A 90 -2.08 -11.42 -1.41
CA LYS A 90 -2.74 -10.12 -1.49
C LYS A 90 -2.17 -9.14 -0.46
N ARG A 91 -2.09 -7.88 -0.88
CA ARG A 91 -1.71 -6.76 -0.01
C ARG A 91 -2.48 -5.50 -0.39
N PRO A 92 -2.73 -4.60 0.57
CA PRO A 92 -3.33 -3.31 0.27
C PRO A 92 -2.33 -2.37 -0.39
N TYR A 93 -2.76 -1.75 -1.49
CA TYR A 93 -2.01 -0.72 -2.21
C TYR A 93 -2.81 0.57 -2.29
N LEU A 94 -2.11 1.68 -2.23
CA LEU A 94 -2.67 3.03 -2.29
C LEU A 94 -2.01 3.81 -3.44
N ASP A 95 -2.81 4.20 -4.42
CA ASP A 95 -2.35 5.11 -5.48
C ASP A 95 -1.97 6.47 -4.85
N LEU A 96 -0.85 7.03 -5.25
CA LEU A 96 -0.35 8.31 -4.76
C LEU A 96 -1.36 9.46 -4.94
N VAL A 97 -2.14 9.43 -6.04
CA VAL A 97 -3.21 10.40 -6.28
C VAL A 97 -4.30 10.27 -5.20
N ASP A 98 -4.74 9.05 -4.91
CA ASP A 98 -5.71 8.83 -3.83
C ASP A 98 -5.15 9.19 -2.46
N ALA A 99 -3.85 8.95 -2.21
CA ALA A 99 -3.22 9.35 -0.95
C ALA A 99 -3.30 10.88 -0.74
N GLY A 100 -2.93 11.65 -1.75
CA GLY A 100 -3.02 13.11 -1.71
C GLY A 100 -4.46 13.61 -1.55
N ARG A 101 -5.40 13.03 -2.32
CA ARG A 101 -6.82 13.37 -2.25
C ARG A 101 -7.43 13.02 -0.89
N ALA A 102 -7.03 11.90 -0.29
CA ALA A 102 -7.50 11.49 1.03
C ALA A 102 -7.10 12.51 2.11
N LEU A 103 -5.85 12.97 2.11
CA LEU A 103 -5.40 14.02 3.05
C LEU A 103 -6.18 15.32 2.86
N VAL A 104 -6.39 15.76 1.62
CA VAL A 104 -7.20 16.96 1.32
C VAL A 104 -8.65 16.76 1.76
N HIS A 105 -9.23 15.57 1.54
CA HIS A 105 -10.60 15.25 1.97
C HIS A 105 -10.75 15.32 3.48
N ILE A 106 -9.83 14.74 4.25
CA ILE A 106 -9.81 14.80 5.71
C ILE A 106 -9.80 16.23 6.19
N ILE A 107 -8.91 17.06 5.64
CA ILE A 107 -8.77 18.47 6.04
C ILE A 107 -10.04 19.27 5.71
N ARG A 108 -10.55 19.13 4.47
CA ARG A 108 -11.71 19.90 4.01
C ARG A 108 -13.01 19.57 4.75
N ASN A 109 -13.15 18.34 5.22
CA ASN A 109 -14.34 17.87 5.91
C ASN A 109 -14.17 17.80 7.45
N ASP A 110 -13.08 18.34 7.99
CA ASP A 110 -12.73 18.33 9.43
C ASP A 110 -12.84 16.91 10.05
N ILE A 111 -12.37 15.88 9.34
CA ILE A 111 -12.42 14.47 9.79
C ILE A 111 -11.28 14.24 10.79
N PHE A 112 -11.38 14.84 11.97
CA PHE A 112 -10.42 14.70 13.07
C PHE A 112 -11.14 14.13 14.30
N ASP A 113 -11.80 12.99 14.11
CA ASP A 113 -12.70 12.34 15.07
C ASP A 113 -12.01 11.31 15.98
N GLY A 114 -10.70 11.20 15.90
CA GLY A 114 -9.89 10.23 16.66
C GLY A 114 -10.01 8.79 16.19
N ARG A 115 -10.75 8.52 15.13
CA ARG A 115 -10.92 7.16 14.57
C ARG A 115 -9.72 6.72 13.76
N ILE A 116 -9.68 5.41 13.53
CA ILE A 116 -8.76 4.77 12.60
C ILE A 116 -9.48 4.54 11.28
N TYR A 117 -8.81 4.85 10.17
CA TYR A 117 -9.29 4.65 8.81
C TYR A 117 -8.29 3.87 7.98
N ASN A 118 -8.72 2.79 7.35
CA ASN A 118 -7.95 2.13 6.30
C ASN A 118 -8.09 2.93 5.00
N VAL A 119 -6.97 3.36 4.45
CA VAL A 119 -6.94 4.13 3.21
C VAL A 119 -6.13 3.36 2.18
N LEU A 120 -6.80 2.75 1.22
CA LEU A 120 -6.20 1.97 0.15
C LEU A 120 -7.04 2.07 -1.12
N THR A 121 -6.36 2.07 -2.27
CA THR A 121 -7.04 2.05 -3.57
C THR A 121 -7.58 0.65 -3.89
N LEU A 122 -6.76 -0.38 -3.63
CA LEU A 122 -7.11 -1.77 -3.95
C LEU A 122 -6.30 -2.76 -3.11
N ASN A 123 -6.82 -3.98 -3.01
CA ASN A 123 -6.03 -5.14 -2.62
C ASN A 123 -5.57 -5.84 -3.92
N ALA A 124 -4.28 -6.11 -4.06
CA ALA A 124 -3.71 -6.73 -5.25
C ALA A 124 -2.64 -7.76 -4.88
N THR A 125 -2.41 -8.70 -5.78
CA THR A 125 -1.34 -9.70 -5.70
C THR A 125 -0.07 -9.19 -6.38
N VAL A 126 1.06 -9.85 -6.14
CA VAL A 126 2.28 -9.62 -6.93
C VAL A 126 2.05 -9.98 -8.40
N ARG A 127 1.22 -10.99 -8.69
CA ARG A 127 0.78 -11.36 -10.04
C ARG A 127 0.14 -10.17 -10.76
N ASP A 128 -0.82 -9.51 -10.12
CA ASP A 128 -1.52 -8.35 -10.71
C ASP A 128 -0.53 -7.23 -11.06
N ILE A 129 0.45 -6.98 -10.20
CA ILE A 129 1.50 -5.98 -10.45
C ILE A 129 2.36 -6.38 -11.65
N VAL A 130 2.78 -7.64 -11.73
CA VAL A 130 3.58 -8.15 -12.85
C VAL A 130 2.82 -8.03 -14.17
N GLU A 131 1.55 -8.40 -14.22
CA GLU A 131 0.72 -8.28 -15.42
C GLU A 131 0.50 -6.80 -15.82
N ALA A 132 0.30 -5.91 -14.85
CA ALA A 132 0.24 -4.47 -15.13
C ALA A 132 1.54 -3.95 -15.75
N ILE A 133 2.71 -4.38 -15.28
CA ILE A 133 4.00 -3.95 -15.83
C ILE A 133 4.22 -4.53 -17.23
N LYS A 134 3.83 -5.78 -17.49
CA LYS A 134 3.93 -6.41 -18.82
C LYS A 134 3.19 -5.63 -19.90
N SER A 135 2.10 -4.94 -19.56
CA SER A 135 1.36 -4.11 -20.52
C SER A 135 2.22 -2.97 -21.11
N PHE A 136 3.27 -2.53 -20.40
CA PHE A 136 4.16 -1.43 -20.78
C PHE A 136 5.58 -1.88 -21.14
N VAL A 137 5.97 -3.08 -20.69
CA VAL A 137 7.27 -3.72 -20.95
C VAL A 137 7.02 -5.18 -21.34
N PRO A 138 6.67 -5.46 -22.62
CA PRO A 138 6.26 -6.81 -23.06
C PRO A 138 7.35 -7.88 -22.86
N ASP A 139 8.62 -7.50 -23.03
CA ASP A 139 9.77 -8.41 -22.91
C ASP A 139 10.23 -8.61 -21.46
N LEU A 140 9.39 -8.28 -20.48
CA LEU A 140 9.66 -8.41 -19.06
C LEU A 140 10.00 -9.86 -18.68
N LYS A 141 11.15 -10.04 -18.05
CA LYS A 141 11.57 -11.32 -17.46
C LYS A 141 11.22 -11.37 -15.98
N VAL A 142 10.79 -12.53 -15.51
CA VAL A 142 10.47 -12.77 -14.10
C VAL A 142 11.26 -13.99 -13.63
N ASP A 143 12.11 -13.77 -12.64
CA ASP A 143 12.88 -14.81 -11.97
C ASP A 143 12.22 -15.14 -10.64
N PHE A 144 11.69 -16.37 -10.54
CA PHE A 144 11.12 -16.87 -9.30
C PHE A 144 12.22 -17.44 -8.41
N VAL A 145 12.24 -16.98 -7.17
CA VAL A 145 13.20 -17.41 -6.14
C VAL A 145 12.47 -18.05 -4.96
N ASP A 146 13.08 -19.14 -4.44
CA ASP A 146 12.54 -19.92 -3.32
C ASP A 146 13.25 -19.57 -1.99
N ASN A 147 13.30 -18.30 -1.64
CA ASN A 147 13.87 -17.86 -0.38
C ASN A 147 12.82 -17.89 0.73
N LYS A 148 13.26 -18.26 1.93
CA LYS A 148 12.43 -18.19 3.13
C LYS A 148 12.15 -16.72 3.45
N ILE A 149 10.90 -16.28 3.22
CA ILE A 149 10.49 -14.90 3.53
C ILE A 149 10.27 -14.81 5.04
N MET A 150 10.92 -13.85 5.69
CA MET A 150 10.74 -13.63 7.14
C MET A 150 9.33 -13.14 7.49
N ASN A 151 8.64 -12.47 6.55
CA ASN A 151 7.30 -11.91 6.76
C ASN A 151 6.39 -12.29 5.58
N GLN A 152 5.71 -13.44 5.68
CA GLN A 152 4.67 -13.83 4.71
C GLN A 152 3.37 -13.11 5.08
N LEU A 153 3.22 -11.86 4.62
CA LEU A 153 2.01 -11.09 4.83
C LEU A 153 1.07 -11.29 3.63
N SER A 154 -0.02 -12.01 3.85
CA SER A 154 -1.14 -12.05 2.91
C SER A 154 -2.38 -11.62 3.67
N TYR A 155 -2.99 -10.52 3.27
CA TYR A 155 -4.21 -10.01 3.88
C TYR A 155 -4.93 -9.05 2.95
N GLU A 156 -6.24 -9.10 2.99
CA GLU A 156 -7.11 -8.10 2.41
C GLU A 156 -7.57 -7.11 3.47
N VAL A 157 -7.76 -5.87 3.08
CA VAL A 157 -8.17 -4.80 3.98
C VAL A 157 -9.44 -4.14 3.45
N ALA A 158 -10.45 -4.02 4.30
CA ALA A 158 -11.65 -3.25 4.01
C ALA A 158 -11.36 -1.74 4.08
N ARG A 159 -11.98 -0.96 3.20
CA ARG A 159 -11.87 0.51 3.11
C ARG A 159 -13.21 1.23 3.27
N ASP A 160 -14.23 0.48 3.62
CA ASP A 160 -15.63 0.96 3.62
C ASP A 160 -15.84 2.10 4.61
N ARG A 161 -15.15 2.08 5.75
CA ARG A 161 -15.22 3.15 6.75
C ARG A 161 -14.74 4.48 6.18
N PHE A 162 -13.64 4.51 5.45
CA PHE A 162 -13.16 5.74 4.84
C PHE A 162 -14.06 6.18 3.66
N ALA A 163 -14.54 5.22 2.86
CA ALA A 163 -15.49 5.51 1.79
C ALA A 163 -16.81 6.11 2.33
N ALA A 164 -17.28 5.65 3.51
CA ALA A 164 -18.48 6.18 4.16
C ALA A 164 -18.36 7.65 4.59
N THR A 165 -17.15 8.23 4.63
CA THR A 165 -16.95 9.68 4.82
C THR A 165 -17.28 10.51 3.57
N GLY A 166 -17.70 9.87 2.48
CA GLY A 166 -17.94 10.50 1.18
C GLY A 166 -16.72 10.52 0.27
N PHE A 167 -15.61 9.84 0.65
CA PHE A 167 -14.44 9.74 -0.20
C PHE A 167 -14.63 8.68 -1.30
N SER A 168 -14.35 9.07 -2.54
CA SER A 168 -14.34 8.16 -3.69
C SER A 168 -12.91 7.90 -4.16
N PHE A 169 -12.48 6.65 -4.12
CA PHE A 169 -11.21 6.23 -4.66
C PHE A 169 -11.26 6.25 -6.20
N SER A 170 -10.26 6.80 -6.85
CA SER A 170 -10.15 6.91 -8.30
C SER A 170 -8.80 6.43 -8.83
N GLY A 171 -7.93 5.96 -7.93
CA GLY A 171 -6.64 5.38 -8.29
C GLY A 171 -6.80 4.09 -9.10
N ASP A 172 -5.78 3.78 -9.90
CA ASP A 172 -5.75 2.60 -10.77
C ASP A 172 -4.34 2.05 -10.87
N LEU A 173 -4.19 0.72 -10.71
CA LEU A 173 -2.88 0.07 -10.71
C LEU A 173 -2.19 0.18 -12.08
N VAL A 174 -2.93 -0.07 -13.16
CA VAL A 174 -2.36 -0.07 -14.52
C VAL A 174 -1.91 1.33 -14.90
N ARG A 175 -2.75 2.34 -14.63
CA ARG A 175 -2.38 3.74 -14.86
C ARG A 175 -1.16 4.14 -14.04
N GLY A 176 -1.14 3.89 -12.73
CA GLY A 176 -0.02 4.28 -11.85
C GLY A 176 1.29 3.57 -12.21
N VAL A 177 1.21 2.31 -12.65
CA VAL A 177 2.36 1.57 -13.22
C VAL A 177 2.81 2.23 -14.52
N GLY A 178 1.90 2.55 -15.44
CA GLY A 178 2.21 3.19 -16.72
C GLY A 178 2.91 4.54 -16.55
N GLU A 179 2.39 5.40 -15.68
CA GLU A 179 2.99 6.70 -15.35
C GLU A 179 4.40 6.52 -14.74
N THR A 180 4.57 5.55 -13.85
CA THR A 180 5.87 5.24 -13.23
C THR A 180 6.87 4.74 -14.27
N VAL A 181 6.48 3.83 -15.15
CA VAL A 181 7.32 3.31 -16.25
C VAL A 181 7.71 4.44 -17.20
N ALA A 182 6.75 5.30 -17.58
CA ALA A 182 7.01 6.44 -18.47
C ALA A 182 8.04 7.41 -17.86
N LEU A 183 7.87 7.78 -16.58
CA LEU A 183 8.82 8.63 -15.87
C LEU A 183 10.21 8.01 -15.82
N LEU A 184 10.32 6.72 -15.52
CA LEU A 184 11.61 6.03 -15.42
C LEU A 184 12.30 5.88 -16.77
N LYS A 185 11.55 5.69 -17.89
CA LYS A 185 12.10 5.67 -19.24
C LYS A 185 12.73 7.02 -19.60
N THR A 186 12.07 8.14 -19.30
CA THR A 186 12.65 9.48 -19.55
C THR A 186 13.92 9.72 -18.74
N ALA A 187 13.97 9.28 -17.48
CA ALA A 187 15.16 9.40 -16.65
C ALA A 187 16.35 8.54 -17.14
N ASN A 188 16.06 7.46 -17.88
CA ASN A 188 17.07 6.54 -18.44
C ASN A 188 17.50 6.90 -19.89
N GLY A 189 16.99 8.01 -20.45
CA GLY A 189 17.34 8.45 -21.81
C GLY A 189 16.78 7.54 -22.93
N ARG A 190 15.72 6.81 -22.66
CA ARG A 190 15.06 5.88 -23.60
C ARG A 190 13.64 6.32 -23.95
#